data_f01b667c63a7f788dd6e04be56750379
#
_entry.id   f01b667c63a7f788dd6e04be56750379
#
_cell.length_a   1.000
_cell.length_b   1.000
_cell.length_c   1.000
_cell.angle_alpha   90.00
_cell.angle_beta   90.00
_cell.angle_gamma   90.00
#
_symmetry.space_group_name_H-M   'P 1'
#
loop_
_entity.id
_entity.type
_entity.pdbx_description
1 polymer ?
#
loop_
_entity_poly.entity_id
_entity_poly.type
_entity_poly.pdbx_seq_one_letter_code
_entity_poly.pdbx_strand_id
1 'polypeptide(L)'
;MSYQAIKDLVGYALRTGLIDEYDRPWAVNELLKAMGMDAWEEPAETHERPLEDILKELLDDAAARGRIEDDTTNRDLFDTELMGRLTPRPSQVISEFRRRYQADPKDATDWFYRFSQDTDYIRRYRIARDVKWKAATPYGELDITINLSKPEKDPKAIAAAKAAPQTSYPKCQLCRENEGYAGRLNHPARQNHRIIPITINQEDWFLQYSPYVYYNEHLGGNCGRRHRCEGAWQADF
;
A
#
# COMPACT_ATOMS: atom_id res chain seq x y z
N MET A 1 8.64 -18.05 16.20
CA MET A 1 7.23 -17.70 15.89
C MET A 1 7.02 -16.24 16.26
N SER A 2 6.51 -15.44 15.35
CA SER A 2 6.46 -13.98 15.49
C SER A 2 5.18 -13.49 16.20
N TYR A 3 4.81 -14.08 17.33
CA TYR A 3 3.65 -13.60 18.10
C TYR A 3 3.81 -12.15 18.54
N GLN A 4 5.04 -11.77 18.93
CA GLN A 4 5.32 -10.39 19.30
C GLN A 4 5.11 -9.43 18.15
N ALA A 5 5.58 -9.76 16.95
CA ALA A 5 5.39 -8.90 15.78
C ALA A 5 3.92 -8.80 15.36
N ILE A 6 3.12 -9.88 15.52
CA ILE A 6 1.65 -9.81 15.30
C ILE A 6 1.02 -8.85 16.30
N LYS A 7 1.36 -8.95 17.60
CA LYS A 7 0.83 -8.04 18.63
C LYS A 7 1.23 -6.59 18.37
N ASP A 8 2.49 -6.37 18.00
CA ASP A 8 3.01 -5.03 17.69
C ASP A 8 2.33 -4.43 16.46
N LEU A 9 2.06 -5.25 15.41
CA LEU A 9 1.34 -4.81 14.21
C LEU A 9 -0.11 -4.45 14.50
N VAL A 10 -0.81 -5.25 15.31
CA VAL A 10 -2.16 -4.91 15.79
C VAL A 10 -2.15 -3.63 16.63
N GLY A 11 -1.16 -3.48 17.53
CA GLY A 11 -0.93 -2.26 18.28
C GLY A 11 -0.69 -1.04 17.40
N TYR A 12 0.07 -1.19 16.32
CA TYR A 12 0.26 -0.15 15.31
C TYR A 12 -1.08 0.24 14.66
N ALA A 13 -1.87 -0.72 14.21
CA ALA A 13 -3.14 -0.47 13.54
C ALA A 13 -4.15 0.25 14.45
N LEU A 14 -4.15 -0.06 15.75
CA LEU A 14 -4.96 0.64 16.76
C LEU A 14 -4.50 2.09 16.95
N ARG A 15 -3.19 2.32 17.11
CA ARG A 15 -2.65 3.68 17.30
C ARG A 15 -2.87 4.58 16.10
N THR A 16 -2.83 4.03 14.90
CA THR A 16 -3.07 4.78 13.65
C THR A 16 -4.55 4.90 13.29
N GLY A 17 -5.43 4.22 14.04
CA GLY A 17 -6.88 4.25 13.79
C GLY A 17 -7.29 3.47 12.53
N LEU A 18 -6.48 2.52 12.07
CA LEU A 18 -6.86 1.62 10.99
C LEU A 18 -7.92 0.61 11.44
N ILE A 19 -7.89 0.21 12.70
CA ILE A 19 -8.89 -0.65 13.35
C ILE A 19 -9.32 -0.04 14.67
N ASP A 20 -10.50 -0.44 15.14
CA ASP A 20 -11.02 -0.12 16.47
C ASP A 20 -10.59 -1.18 17.50
N GLU A 21 -10.67 -0.84 18.79
CA GLU A 21 -10.33 -1.78 19.87
C GLU A 21 -11.21 -3.04 19.84
N TYR A 22 -12.47 -2.91 19.42
CA TYR A 22 -13.38 -4.06 19.26
C TYR A 22 -12.95 -5.01 18.15
N ASP A 23 -12.15 -4.55 17.20
CA ASP A 23 -11.62 -5.38 16.09
C ASP A 23 -10.34 -6.13 16.46
N ARG A 24 -9.73 -5.88 17.65
CA ARG A 24 -8.46 -6.48 18.06
C ARG A 24 -8.43 -8.01 17.93
N PRO A 25 -9.40 -8.78 18.48
CA PRO A 25 -9.36 -10.25 18.36
C PRO A 25 -9.51 -10.70 16.91
N TRP A 26 -10.34 -10.03 16.13
CA TRP A 26 -10.50 -10.31 14.70
C TRP A 26 -9.21 -10.04 13.92
N ALA A 27 -8.54 -8.94 14.19
CA ALA A 27 -7.29 -8.57 13.55
C ALA A 27 -6.17 -9.57 13.84
N VAL A 28 -6.04 -10.03 15.10
CA VAL A 28 -5.10 -11.10 15.48
C VAL A 28 -5.39 -12.36 14.67
N ASN A 29 -6.65 -12.80 14.62
CA ASN A 29 -7.04 -14.02 13.91
C ASN A 29 -6.81 -13.93 12.40
N GLU A 30 -7.05 -12.77 11.79
CA GLU A 30 -6.76 -12.55 10.36
C GLU A 30 -5.25 -12.59 10.06
N LEU A 31 -4.42 -12.05 10.96
CA LEU A 31 -2.96 -12.14 10.83
C LEU A 31 -2.46 -13.57 11.05
N LEU A 32 -2.95 -14.28 12.07
CA LEU A 32 -2.63 -15.70 12.29
C LEU A 32 -2.95 -16.52 11.04
N LYS A 33 -4.15 -16.33 10.48
CA LYS A 33 -4.58 -17.00 9.25
C LYS A 33 -3.64 -16.69 8.07
N ALA A 34 -3.28 -15.41 7.87
CA ALA A 34 -2.34 -15.03 6.82
C ALA A 34 -0.98 -15.67 7.02
N MET A 35 -0.49 -15.70 8.24
CA MET A 35 0.76 -16.32 8.64
C MET A 35 0.73 -17.84 8.62
N GLY A 36 -0.46 -18.49 8.45
CA GLY A 36 -0.60 -19.95 8.53
C GLY A 36 -0.28 -20.48 9.93
N MET A 37 -0.79 -19.82 10.97
CA MET A 37 -0.57 -20.16 12.37
C MET A 37 -1.88 -20.58 13.02
N ASP A 38 -1.89 -21.75 13.68
CA ASP A 38 -3.08 -22.31 14.34
C ASP A 38 -3.11 -22.04 15.84
N ALA A 39 -2.03 -21.53 16.42
CA ALA A 39 -1.92 -21.21 17.83
C ALA A 39 -1.62 -19.73 18.05
N TRP A 40 -2.02 -19.24 19.20
CA TRP A 40 -1.73 -17.89 19.67
C TRP A 40 -1.31 -17.92 21.13
N GLU A 41 -0.10 -17.45 21.39
CA GLU A 41 0.38 -17.16 22.73
C GLU A 41 0.55 -15.66 22.84
N GLU A 42 -0.40 -15.01 23.51
CA GLU A 42 -0.40 -13.55 23.57
C GLU A 42 0.81 -13.04 24.37
N PRO A 43 1.70 -12.23 23.76
CA PRO A 43 2.80 -11.58 24.46
C PRO A 43 2.28 -10.62 25.53
N ALA A 44 3.05 -10.45 26.63
CA ALA A 44 2.64 -9.60 27.74
C ALA A 44 2.47 -8.13 27.34
N GLU A 45 3.41 -7.61 26.54
CA GLU A 45 3.47 -6.20 26.18
C GLU A 45 3.38 -5.97 24.67
N THR A 46 2.92 -4.79 24.26
CA THR A 46 2.99 -4.29 22.88
C THR A 46 4.18 -3.34 22.80
N HIS A 47 5.05 -3.56 21.82
CA HIS A 47 6.21 -2.69 21.60
C HIS A 47 5.92 -1.67 20.51
N GLU A 48 6.24 -0.42 20.77
CA GLU A 48 6.22 0.63 19.75
C GLU A 48 7.51 0.57 18.94
N ARG A 49 7.42 0.00 17.74
CA ARG A 49 8.54 -0.13 16.81
C ARG A 49 8.20 0.48 15.45
N PRO A 50 9.18 0.85 14.61
CA PRO A 50 8.94 1.20 13.23
C PRO A 50 8.18 0.10 12.51
N LEU A 51 7.19 0.48 11.68
CA LEU A 51 6.37 -0.48 10.92
C LEU A 51 7.23 -1.39 10.05
N GLU A 52 8.29 -0.84 9.42
CA GLU A 52 9.21 -1.62 8.58
C GLU A 52 9.89 -2.77 9.32
N ASP A 53 10.24 -2.56 10.60
CA ASP A 53 10.87 -3.59 11.43
C ASP A 53 9.89 -4.69 11.81
N ILE A 54 8.64 -4.31 12.13
CA ILE A 54 7.57 -5.26 12.45
C ILE A 54 7.26 -6.13 11.22
N LEU A 55 7.05 -5.50 10.06
CA LEU A 55 6.77 -6.20 8.82
C LEU A 55 7.94 -7.09 8.39
N LYS A 56 9.18 -6.58 8.51
CA LYS A 56 10.38 -7.37 8.21
C LYS A 56 10.43 -8.66 9.03
N GLU A 57 10.16 -8.59 10.34
CA GLU A 57 10.16 -9.77 11.22
C GLU A 57 9.09 -10.78 10.79
N LEU A 58 7.88 -10.32 10.44
CA LEU A 58 6.80 -11.19 9.96
C LEU A 58 7.16 -11.86 8.63
N LEU A 59 7.75 -11.10 7.69
CA LEU A 59 8.19 -11.60 6.40
C LEU A 59 9.32 -12.63 6.53
N ASP A 60 10.29 -12.38 7.42
CA ASP A 60 11.39 -13.31 7.71
C ASP A 60 10.87 -14.61 8.31
N ASP A 61 9.94 -14.55 9.25
CA ASP A 61 9.31 -15.75 9.83
C ASP A 61 8.45 -16.50 8.79
N ALA A 62 7.70 -15.81 7.95
CA ALA A 62 6.92 -16.43 6.88
C ALA A 62 7.81 -17.14 5.85
N ALA A 63 8.92 -16.53 5.44
CA ALA A 63 9.90 -17.12 4.54
C ALA A 63 10.59 -18.33 5.19
N ALA A 64 11.05 -18.20 6.43
CA ALA A 64 11.71 -19.29 7.16
C ALA A 64 10.81 -20.52 7.33
N ARG A 65 9.50 -20.33 7.42
CA ARG A 65 8.51 -21.42 7.50
C ARG A 65 8.02 -21.92 6.13
N GLY A 66 8.55 -21.35 5.04
CA GLY A 66 8.13 -21.73 3.68
C GLY A 66 6.70 -21.28 3.33
N ARG A 67 6.13 -20.28 4.05
CA ARG A 67 4.82 -19.71 3.75
C ARG A 67 4.86 -18.86 2.47
N ILE A 68 5.99 -18.22 2.22
CA ILE A 68 6.29 -17.46 1.02
C ILE A 68 7.68 -17.83 0.51
N GLU A 69 7.92 -17.65 -0.80
CA GLU A 69 9.27 -17.67 -1.35
C GLU A 69 10.03 -16.42 -0.90
N ASP A 70 11.33 -16.60 -0.59
CA ASP A 70 12.17 -15.51 -0.08
C ASP A 70 12.76 -14.68 -1.24
N ASP A 71 11.89 -13.97 -1.93
CA ASP A 71 12.25 -12.99 -2.96
C ASP A 71 11.45 -11.69 -2.79
N THR A 72 11.95 -10.62 -3.41
CA THR A 72 11.36 -9.28 -3.29
C THR A 72 9.89 -9.23 -3.68
N THR A 73 9.48 -9.95 -4.73
CA THR A 73 8.11 -9.93 -5.24
C THR A 73 7.14 -10.58 -4.27
N ASN A 74 7.47 -11.80 -3.79
CA ASN A 74 6.63 -12.52 -2.85
C ASN A 74 6.57 -11.83 -1.49
N ARG A 75 7.69 -11.24 -1.03
CA ARG A 75 7.70 -10.39 0.17
C ARG A 75 6.79 -9.17 0.01
N ASP A 76 6.84 -8.46 -1.13
CA ASP A 76 5.97 -7.30 -1.38
C ASP A 76 4.47 -7.67 -1.50
N LEU A 77 4.16 -8.83 -2.06
CA LEU A 77 2.79 -9.34 -2.12
C LEU A 77 2.26 -9.64 -0.71
N PHE A 78 3.07 -10.34 0.09
CA PHE A 78 2.66 -10.77 1.43
C PHE A 78 2.60 -9.61 2.44
N ASP A 79 3.54 -8.67 2.38
CA ASP A 79 3.52 -7.42 3.13
C ASP A 79 2.19 -6.66 2.89
N THR A 80 1.83 -6.49 1.61
CA THR A 80 0.57 -5.85 1.24
C THR A 80 -0.65 -6.66 1.71
N GLU A 81 -0.57 -7.99 1.76
CA GLU A 81 -1.63 -8.84 2.33
C GLU A 81 -1.79 -8.58 3.83
N LEU A 82 -0.71 -8.58 4.61
CA LEU A 82 -0.75 -8.33 6.05
C LEU A 82 -1.39 -6.99 6.36
N MET A 83 -0.93 -5.92 5.70
CA MET A 83 -1.50 -4.58 5.87
C MET A 83 -2.94 -4.49 5.36
N GLY A 84 -3.26 -5.19 4.29
CA GLY A 84 -4.62 -5.27 3.75
C GLY A 84 -5.63 -5.87 4.70
N ARG A 85 -5.21 -6.81 5.57
CA ARG A 85 -6.06 -7.40 6.62
C ARG A 85 -6.47 -6.38 7.69
N LEU A 86 -5.64 -5.37 7.90
CA LEU A 86 -5.87 -4.31 8.90
C LEU A 86 -6.46 -3.04 8.28
N THR A 87 -6.54 -2.96 6.96
CA THR A 87 -7.01 -1.77 6.26
C THR A 87 -8.55 -1.72 6.24
N PRO A 88 -9.18 -0.64 6.70
CA PRO A 88 -10.64 -0.47 6.67
C PRO A 88 -11.22 -0.70 5.28
N ARG A 89 -12.48 -1.15 5.23
CA ARG A 89 -13.19 -1.37 3.96
C ARG A 89 -13.38 -0.06 3.17
N PRO A 90 -13.45 -0.12 1.83
CA PRO A 90 -13.66 1.06 0.98
C PRO A 90 -14.83 1.94 1.45
N SER A 91 -15.96 1.33 1.83
CA SER A 91 -17.14 2.06 2.30
C SER A 91 -16.88 2.89 3.56
N GLN A 92 -16.09 2.38 4.50
CA GLN A 92 -15.72 3.08 5.73
C GLN A 92 -14.82 4.29 5.42
N VAL A 93 -13.80 4.07 4.58
CA VAL A 93 -12.86 5.12 4.17
C VAL A 93 -13.56 6.22 3.38
N ILE A 94 -14.44 5.86 2.44
CA ILE A 94 -15.24 6.83 1.68
C ILE A 94 -16.19 7.64 2.60
N SER A 95 -16.81 6.97 3.56
CA SER A 95 -17.72 7.65 4.51
C SER A 95 -16.96 8.64 5.38
N GLU A 96 -15.80 8.25 5.91
CA GLU A 96 -14.96 9.12 6.73
C GLU A 96 -14.40 10.30 5.91
N PHE A 97 -13.92 10.03 4.69
CA PHE A 97 -13.46 11.10 3.79
C PHE A 97 -14.56 12.12 3.53
N ARG A 98 -15.78 11.66 3.21
CA ARG A 98 -16.93 12.56 2.94
C ARG A 98 -17.32 13.36 4.17
N ARG A 99 -17.34 12.75 5.33
CA ARG A 99 -17.62 13.42 6.61
C ARG A 99 -16.63 14.56 6.86
N ARG A 100 -15.33 14.29 6.68
CA ARG A 100 -14.29 15.32 6.82
C ARG A 100 -14.40 16.39 5.76
N TYR A 101 -14.62 16.00 4.51
CA TYR A 101 -14.73 16.92 3.38
C TYR A 101 -15.86 17.94 3.54
N GLN A 102 -16.97 17.54 4.16
CA GLN A 102 -18.08 18.45 4.47
C GLN A 102 -17.71 19.50 5.51
N ALA A 103 -16.81 19.18 6.43
CA ALA A 103 -16.33 20.11 7.46
C ALA A 103 -15.16 20.97 6.95
N ASP A 104 -14.16 20.35 6.36
CA ASP A 104 -12.98 20.99 5.79
C ASP A 104 -12.38 20.10 4.68
N PRO A 105 -12.39 20.52 3.41
CA PRO A 105 -11.79 19.78 2.30
C PRO A 105 -10.30 19.49 2.48
N LYS A 106 -9.56 20.42 3.12
CA LYS A 106 -8.14 20.23 3.39
C LYS A 106 -7.90 19.14 4.42
N ASP A 107 -8.67 19.13 5.51
CA ASP A 107 -8.58 18.05 6.51
C ASP A 107 -8.86 16.68 5.88
N ALA A 108 -9.82 16.59 4.96
CA ALA A 108 -10.13 15.34 4.28
C ALA A 108 -8.96 14.82 3.43
N THR A 109 -8.30 15.69 2.67
CA THR A 109 -7.15 15.30 1.83
C THR A 109 -5.92 15.00 2.66
N ASP A 110 -5.62 15.79 3.69
CA ASP A 110 -4.53 15.56 4.63
C ASP A 110 -4.72 14.22 5.38
N TRP A 111 -5.95 13.95 5.82
CA TRP A 111 -6.29 12.67 6.45
C TRP A 111 -6.10 11.49 5.50
N PHE A 112 -6.58 11.59 4.25
CA PHE A 112 -6.48 10.51 3.28
C PHE A 112 -5.02 10.25 2.86
N TYR A 113 -4.18 11.29 2.83
CA TYR A 113 -2.75 11.15 2.62
C TYR A 113 -2.09 10.37 3.77
N ARG A 114 -2.34 10.79 5.03
CA ARG A 114 -1.85 10.07 6.22
C ARG A 114 -2.36 8.63 6.25
N PHE A 115 -3.64 8.43 6.00
CA PHE A 115 -4.24 7.09 5.90
C PHE A 115 -3.49 6.22 4.88
N SER A 116 -3.18 6.75 3.70
CA SER A 116 -2.43 6.02 2.66
C SER A 116 -0.99 5.69 3.09
N GLN A 117 -0.41 6.47 3.98
CA GLN A 117 0.89 6.18 4.62
C GLN A 117 0.74 5.14 5.74
N ASP A 118 -0.30 5.26 6.55
CA ASP A 118 -0.53 4.37 7.71
C ASP A 118 -0.94 2.96 7.28
N THR A 119 -1.58 2.82 6.12
CA THR A 119 -1.82 1.51 5.47
C THR A 119 -0.59 0.91 4.80
N ASP A 120 0.56 1.58 4.83
CA ASP A 120 1.78 1.22 4.11
C ASP A 120 1.59 1.14 2.57
N TYR A 121 0.53 1.74 2.04
CA TYR A 121 0.40 1.90 0.60
C TYR A 121 1.44 2.90 0.06
N ILE A 122 1.64 4.03 0.78
CA ILE A 122 2.77 4.95 0.59
C ILE A 122 3.85 4.57 1.60
N ARG A 123 4.87 3.86 1.16
CA ARG A 123 5.93 3.31 2.02
C ARG A 123 6.95 4.38 2.40
N ARG A 124 6.69 5.09 3.50
CA ARG A 124 7.52 6.22 3.97
C ARG A 124 9.00 5.87 4.08
N TYR A 125 9.32 4.69 4.63
CA TYR A 125 10.70 4.23 4.81
C TYR A 125 11.43 3.96 3.48
N ARG A 126 10.71 3.54 2.43
CA ARG A 126 11.30 3.42 1.08
C ARG A 126 11.55 4.78 0.47
N ILE A 127 10.59 5.69 0.57
CA ILE A 127 10.69 7.05 0.06
C ILE A 127 11.79 7.85 0.76
N ALA A 128 12.01 7.61 2.06
CA ALA A 128 13.09 8.25 2.81
C ALA A 128 14.50 7.87 2.30
N ARG A 129 14.63 6.82 1.50
CA ARG A 129 15.88 6.42 0.85
C ARG A 129 16.13 7.13 -0.47
N ASP A 130 15.11 7.80 -1.04
CA ASP A 130 15.25 8.53 -2.30
C ASP A 130 16.27 9.65 -2.15
N VAL A 131 17.19 9.75 -3.10
CA VAL A 131 18.18 10.82 -3.13
C VAL A 131 17.65 11.97 -3.96
N LYS A 132 17.57 13.16 -3.36
CA LYS A 132 17.02 14.35 -3.99
C LYS A 132 18.03 15.50 -3.92
N TRP A 133 18.21 16.21 -5.04
CA TRP A 133 19.03 17.43 -5.07
C TRP A 133 18.53 18.39 -6.15
N LYS A 134 19.00 19.64 -6.09
CA LYS A 134 18.74 20.64 -7.10
C LYS A 134 19.96 20.84 -7.99
N ALA A 135 19.74 20.94 -9.29
CA ALA A 135 20.76 21.26 -10.26
C ALA A 135 20.45 22.60 -10.94
N ALA A 136 21.38 23.54 -10.88
CA ALA A 136 21.25 24.80 -11.58
C ALA A 136 21.46 24.60 -13.08
N THR A 137 20.57 25.17 -13.90
CA THR A 137 20.69 25.17 -15.36
C THR A 137 20.48 26.59 -15.91
N PRO A 138 20.83 26.84 -17.18
CA PRO A 138 20.54 28.12 -17.79
C PRO A 138 19.05 28.50 -17.86
N TYR A 139 18.16 27.52 -17.64
CA TYR A 139 16.71 27.71 -17.70
C TYR A 139 16.06 27.73 -16.30
N GLY A 140 16.85 27.68 -15.23
CA GLY A 140 16.38 27.62 -13.84
C GLY A 140 16.88 26.39 -13.08
N GLU A 141 16.43 26.22 -11.85
CA GLU A 141 16.73 25.04 -11.03
C GLU A 141 15.86 23.85 -11.44
N LEU A 142 16.48 22.68 -11.56
CA LEU A 142 15.81 21.41 -11.75
C LEU A 142 15.89 20.58 -10.46
N ASP A 143 14.75 20.04 -10.03
CA ASP A 143 14.71 19.02 -8.98
C ASP A 143 15.04 17.66 -9.59
N ILE A 144 16.10 17.02 -9.09
CA ILE A 144 16.55 15.70 -9.55
C ILE A 144 16.32 14.72 -8.42
N THR A 145 15.73 13.57 -8.76
CA THR A 145 15.46 12.48 -7.79
C THR A 145 15.98 11.16 -8.34
N ILE A 146 16.80 10.46 -7.53
CA ILE A 146 17.03 9.02 -7.72
C ILE A 146 15.98 8.30 -6.88
N ASN A 147 15.02 7.69 -7.54
CA ASN A 147 13.92 6.99 -6.88
C ASN A 147 14.36 5.59 -6.47
N LEU A 148 14.84 5.45 -5.22
CA LEU A 148 15.22 4.16 -4.61
C LEU A 148 14.03 3.47 -3.94
N SER A 149 12.88 4.16 -3.84
CA SER A 149 11.64 3.59 -3.29
C SER A 149 10.98 2.58 -4.22
N LYS A 150 11.28 2.66 -5.53
CA LYS A 150 10.82 1.69 -6.51
C LYS A 150 11.79 0.49 -6.49
N PRO A 151 11.34 -0.71 -6.05
CA PRO A 151 12.23 -1.85 -5.97
C PRO A 151 12.74 -2.23 -7.36
N GLU A 152 14.06 -2.42 -7.47
CA GLU A 152 14.64 -3.04 -8.66
C GLU A 152 14.13 -4.48 -8.78
N LYS A 153 13.65 -4.82 -9.96
CA LYS A 153 13.19 -6.18 -10.21
C LYS A 153 14.39 -7.09 -10.45
N ASP A 154 14.52 -8.12 -9.63
CA ASP A 154 15.47 -9.22 -9.89
C ASP A 154 15.23 -9.79 -11.30
N PRO A 155 16.30 -10.06 -12.10
CA PRO A 155 16.18 -10.75 -13.38
C PRO A 155 15.36 -12.04 -13.34
N LYS A 156 15.44 -12.81 -12.25
CA LYS A 156 14.62 -14.01 -12.03
C LYS A 156 13.14 -13.66 -11.88
N ALA A 157 12.81 -12.61 -11.11
CA ALA A 157 11.44 -12.12 -10.95
C ALA A 157 10.87 -11.59 -12.27
N ILE A 158 11.69 -10.93 -13.10
CA ILE A 158 11.29 -10.50 -14.45
C ILE A 158 10.97 -11.72 -15.34
N ALA A 159 11.82 -12.75 -15.33
CA ALA A 159 11.61 -13.96 -16.09
C ALA A 159 10.35 -14.71 -15.63
N ALA A 160 10.15 -14.87 -14.32
CA ALA A 160 8.96 -15.47 -13.72
C ALA A 160 7.68 -14.68 -14.09
N ALA A 161 7.73 -13.36 -14.02
CA ALA A 161 6.60 -12.50 -14.39
C ALA A 161 6.25 -12.61 -15.88
N LYS A 162 7.24 -12.78 -16.77
CA LYS A 162 7.01 -13.02 -18.21
C LYS A 162 6.42 -14.40 -18.48
N ALA A 163 6.82 -15.42 -17.71
CA ALA A 163 6.31 -16.77 -17.82
C ALA A 163 4.93 -16.96 -17.16
N ALA A 164 4.52 -16.05 -16.28
CA ALA A 164 3.24 -16.12 -15.58
C ALA A 164 2.06 -15.99 -16.57
N PRO A 165 0.94 -16.70 -16.33
CA PRO A 165 -0.25 -16.59 -17.13
C PRO A 165 -0.72 -15.15 -17.27
N GLN A 166 -0.94 -14.70 -18.50
CA GLN A 166 -1.52 -13.38 -18.76
C GLN A 166 -3.01 -13.41 -18.46
N THR A 167 -3.47 -12.47 -17.64
CA THR A 167 -4.90 -12.31 -17.32
C THR A 167 -5.34 -10.91 -17.71
N SER A 168 -6.60 -10.78 -18.09
CA SER A 168 -7.20 -9.49 -18.42
C SER A 168 -7.73 -8.74 -17.18
N TYR A 169 -7.47 -9.24 -15.97
CA TYR A 169 -7.95 -8.64 -14.72
C TYR A 169 -6.83 -8.54 -13.68
N PRO A 170 -6.66 -7.39 -13.02
CA PRO A 170 -7.20 -6.07 -13.41
C PRO A 170 -6.66 -5.62 -14.76
N LYS A 171 -7.41 -4.79 -15.49
CA LYS A 171 -7.03 -4.39 -16.85
C LYS A 171 -5.78 -3.51 -16.90
N CYS A 172 -5.61 -2.63 -15.92
CA CYS A 172 -4.41 -1.83 -15.76
C CYS A 172 -4.16 -1.51 -14.28
N GLN A 173 -2.98 -1.01 -13.94
CA GLN A 173 -2.59 -0.71 -12.56
C GLN A 173 -3.36 0.45 -11.91
N LEU A 174 -4.04 1.29 -12.69
CA LEU A 174 -4.81 2.44 -12.22
C LEU A 174 -6.32 2.19 -12.21
N CYS A 175 -6.78 1.03 -12.68
CA CYS A 175 -8.20 0.71 -12.70
C CYS A 175 -8.76 0.52 -11.28
N ARG A 176 -10.04 0.88 -11.10
CA ARG A 176 -10.76 0.66 -9.84
C ARG A 176 -10.69 -0.79 -9.35
N GLU A 177 -10.61 -1.74 -10.26
CA GLU A 177 -10.51 -3.18 -10.00
C GLU A 177 -9.28 -3.56 -9.16
N ASN A 178 -8.29 -2.66 -9.04
CA ASN A 178 -7.11 -2.89 -8.19
C ASN A 178 -7.41 -2.73 -6.70
N GLU A 179 -8.44 -1.98 -6.30
CA GLU A 179 -8.74 -1.77 -4.89
C GLU A 179 -9.03 -3.11 -4.20
N GLY A 180 -8.18 -3.49 -3.25
CA GLY A 180 -8.28 -4.78 -2.57
C GLY A 180 -7.72 -5.99 -3.35
N TYR A 181 -7.12 -5.79 -4.52
CA TYR A 181 -6.57 -6.87 -5.33
C TYR A 181 -5.34 -7.50 -4.67
N ALA A 182 -5.33 -8.84 -4.59
CA ALA A 182 -4.26 -9.59 -3.91
C ALA A 182 -2.90 -9.56 -4.64
N GLY A 183 -2.88 -9.15 -5.90
CA GLY A 183 -1.66 -9.17 -6.69
C GLY A 183 -1.30 -10.55 -7.26
N ARG A 184 -0.23 -10.59 -8.02
CA ARG A 184 0.41 -11.79 -8.58
C ARG A 184 1.81 -11.41 -9.06
N LEU A 185 2.63 -12.36 -9.45
CA LEU A 185 4.03 -12.14 -9.85
C LEU A 185 4.23 -11.04 -10.91
N ASN A 186 3.26 -10.85 -11.80
CA ASN A 186 3.32 -9.82 -12.86
C ASN A 186 2.34 -8.66 -12.67
N HIS A 187 1.69 -8.57 -11.50
CA HIS A 187 0.78 -7.45 -11.18
C HIS A 187 0.83 -7.15 -9.67
N PRO A 188 1.08 -5.91 -9.25
CA PRO A 188 1.25 -5.57 -7.83
C PRO A 188 -0.03 -5.81 -7.02
N ALA A 189 0.15 -6.20 -5.76
CA ALA A 189 -0.92 -6.24 -4.78
C ALA A 189 -1.39 -4.82 -4.41
N ARG A 190 -2.67 -4.69 -4.06
CA ARG A 190 -3.34 -3.44 -3.69
C ARG A 190 -4.37 -3.63 -2.57
N GLN A 191 -4.16 -4.62 -1.69
CA GLN A 191 -5.09 -4.94 -0.61
C GLN A 191 -5.18 -3.80 0.42
N ASN A 192 -4.09 -3.08 0.61
CA ASN A 192 -3.97 -1.90 1.49
C ASN A 192 -4.25 -0.56 0.79
N HIS A 193 -4.63 -0.59 -0.48
CA HIS A 193 -4.97 0.61 -1.27
C HIS A 193 -6.45 0.93 -1.20
N ARG A 194 -6.78 2.23 -1.08
CA ARG A 194 -8.16 2.76 -1.17
C ARG A 194 -8.21 3.93 -2.13
N ILE A 195 -9.38 4.11 -2.71
CA ILE A 195 -9.66 5.20 -3.67
C ILE A 195 -10.93 5.93 -3.24
N ILE A 196 -11.03 7.21 -3.55
CA ILE A 196 -12.18 8.04 -3.24
C ILE A 196 -12.91 8.40 -4.52
N PRO A 197 -14.19 8.01 -4.69
CA PRO A 197 -14.99 8.45 -5.82
C PRO A 197 -15.34 9.93 -5.68
N ILE A 198 -15.05 10.70 -6.73
CA ILE A 198 -15.35 12.13 -6.84
C ILE A 198 -16.04 12.39 -8.18
N THR A 199 -16.82 13.47 -8.26
CA THR A 199 -17.45 13.89 -9.51
C THR A 199 -16.87 15.23 -9.95
N ILE A 200 -16.32 15.28 -11.16
CA ILE A 200 -15.79 16.51 -11.75
C ILE A 200 -16.49 16.73 -13.10
N ASN A 201 -17.11 17.88 -13.28
CA ASN A 201 -17.84 18.23 -14.51
C ASN A 201 -18.86 17.15 -14.93
N GLN A 202 -19.64 16.62 -13.97
CA GLN A 202 -20.62 15.55 -14.18
C GLN A 202 -20.03 14.20 -14.64
N GLU A 203 -18.71 14.02 -14.52
CA GLU A 203 -18.02 12.77 -14.79
C GLU A 203 -17.50 12.14 -13.51
N ASP A 204 -17.56 10.82 -13.42
CA ASP A 204 -17.05 10.07 -12.29
C ASP A 204 -15.52 9.91 -12.40
N TRP A 205 -14.83 10.29 -11.34
CA TRP A 205 -13.40 10.16 -11.17
C TRP A 205 -13.07 9.41 -9.88
N PHE A 206 -11.84 8.91 -9.80
CA PHE A 206 -11.30 8.32 -8.58
C PHE A 206 -10.02 9.04 -8.18
N LEU A 207 -10.03 9.58 -6.97
CA LEU A 207 -8.86 10.16 -6.33
C LEU A 207 -8.05 9.03 -5.69
N GLN A 208 -6.77 8.95 -6.03
CA GLN A 208 -5.82 8.01 -5.42
C GLN A 208 -4.43 8.64 -5.32
N TYR A 209 -3.70 8.33 -4.25
CA TYR A 209 -2.30 8.72 -4.14
C TYR A 209 -1.41 7.75 -4.93
N SER A 210 -0.27 8.26 -5.40
CA SER A 210 0.77 7.41 -5.99
C SER A 210 1.61 6.78 -4.87
N PRO A 211 1.92 5.48 -4.94
CA PRO A 211 2.88 4.86 -4.01
C PRO A 211 4.32 5.26 -4.32
N TYR A 212 4.57 5.84 -5.49
CA TYR A 212 5.87 6.34 -5.94
C TYR A 212 5.80 7.85 -6.09
N VAL A 213 6.30 8.57 -5.09
CA VAL A 213 6.14 10.01 -5.01
C VAL A 213 7.40 10.72 -5.52
N TYR A 214 7.24 11.57 -6.53
CA TYR A 214 8.28 12.51 -6.95
C TYR A 214 8.32 13.74 -6.03
N TYR A 215 7.16 14.16 -5.55
CA TYR A 215 6.95 15.20 -4.54
C TYR A 215 5.83 14.77 -3.60
N ASN A 216 5.76 15.41 -2.43
CA ASN A 216 4.76 15.08 -1.43
C ASN A 216 3.33 15.21 -2.00
N GLU A 217 2.44 14.33 -1.54
CA GLU A 217 1.02 14.35 -1.91
C GLU A 217 0.76 14.17 -3.42
N HIS A 218 1.65 13.45 -4.11
CA HIS A 218 1.46 13.16 -5.53
C HIS A 218 0.18 12.34 -5.75
N LEU A 219 -0.81 13.00 -6.38
CA LEU A 219 -2.13 12.45 -6.68
C LEU A 219 -2.23 11.99 -8.12
N GLY A 220 -2.89 10.85 -8.34
CA GLY A 220 -3.41 10.42 -9.62
C GLY A 220 -4.94 10.54 -9.63
N GLY A 221 -5.50 11.26 -10.61
CA GLY A 221 -6.93 11.21 -10.91
C GLY A 221 -7.18 10.18 -12.02
N ASN A 222 -8.10 9.24 -11.83
CA ASN A 222 -8.49 8.29 -12.86
C ASN A 222 -9.95 8.51 -13.25
N CYS A 223 -10.21 8.71 -14.56
CA CYS A 223 -11.58 8.87 -15.07
C CYS A 223 -12.32 7.53 -14.97
N GLY A 224 -13.49 7.52 -14.35
CA GLY A 224 -14.34 6.34 -14.16
C GLY A 224 -14.95 5.75 -15.45
N ARG A 225 -14.80 6.41 -16.59
CA ARG A 225 -15.28 5.87 -17.88
C ARG A 225 -14.48 4.62 -18.24
N ARG A 226 -15.19 3.54 -18.54
CA ARG A 226 -14.62 2.27 -19.01
C ARG A 226 -13.60 2.53 -20.10
N HIS A 227 -12.35 2.18 -19.86
CA HIS A 227 -11.29 1.97 -20.85
C HIS A 227 -10.75 3.19 -21.61
N ARG A 228 -10.43 4.29 -20.93
CA ARG A 228 -9.41 5.20 -21.45
C ARG A 228 -8.20 5.28 -20.51
N CYS A 229 -7.65 4.13 -20.15
CA CYS A 229 -6.27 4.08 -19.64
C CYS A 229 -5.23 4.33 -20.77
N GLU A 230 -5.68 4.48 -22.01
CA GLU A 230 -4.83 4.71 -23.19
C GLU A 230 -4.24 6.12 -23.27
N GLY A 231 -4.39 6.94 -22.24
CA GLY A 231 -3.84 8.31 -22.25
C GLY A 231 -3.35 8.80 -20.90
N ALA A 232 -3.49 8.03 -19.84
CA ALA A 232 -2.98 8.39 -18.53
C ALA A 232 -1.53 7.95 -18.39
N TRP A 233 -0.61 8.85 -18.79
CA TRP A 233 0.79 8.88 -18.37
C TRP A 233 1.47 7.51 -18.25
N GLN A 234 1.71 6.83 -19.37
CA GLN A 234 2.87 5.96 -19.48
C GLN A 234 4.10 6.85 -19.42
N ALA A 235 4.57 7.12 -18.21
CA ALA A 235 5.97 7.40 -18.04
C ALA A 235 6.67 6.04 -18.21
N ASP A 236 6.99 5.71 -19.44
CA ASP A 236 8.01 4.72 -19.76
C ASP A 236 9.33 5.26 -19.22
N PHE A 237 9.79 4.66 -18.11
CA PHE A 237 11.18 4.73 -17.64
C PHE A 237 11.64 3.35 -17.24
#